data_8e1bd96e33458ac4b54ae00885a736f4
#
_entry.id   8e1bd96e33458ac4b54ae00885a736f4
#
_cell.length_a   1.000
_cell.length_b   1.000
_cell.length_c   1.000
_cell.angle_alpha   90.00
_cell.angle_beta   90.00
_cell.angle_gamma   90.00
#
_symmetry.space_group_name_H-M   'P 1'
#
loop_
_entity.id
_entity.type
_entity.pdbx_description
1 polymer ?
#
loop_
_entity_poly.entity_id
_entity_poly.type
_entity_poly.pdbx_seq_one_letter_code
_entity_poly.pdbx_strand_id
1 'polypeptide(L)'
;SIAGIITAQDIIEVVDDEMGDDYAKLAGLTAEEDLHETTRESMKKRLPWLIILLFLGMVVSTVVGAFETVVAVLPIAMCFQSLILDMAGNVGTQSLAVTIRVLMDENLTTKQKFLLIGKECKIGFFNGAFLGILALIFLGLYIFLFKHYSIAFSFFISGCVGASLIGAMVVSSLVGTIVPMLFKKIGVDPAVASGPLITTINDLVAIV
;
A
#
# COMPACT_ATOMS: atom_id res chain seq x y z
N SER A 1 -31.10 -39.17 -10.43
CA SER A 1 -30.73 -38.64 -11.75
C SER A 1 -29.40 -37.93 -11.62
N ILE A 2 -28.43 -38.21 -12.48
CA ILE A 2 -27.16 -37.51 -12.59
C ILE A 2 -27.51 -36.10 -13.11
N ALA A 3 -27.13 -35.03 -12.35
CA ALA A 3 -27.42 -33.66 -12.73
C ALA A 3 -26.37 -33.06 -13.70
N GLY A 4 -25.19 -33.67 -13.76
CA GLY A 4 -24.10 -33.29 -14.64
C GLY A 4 -22.79 -33.96 -14.25
N ILE A 5 -21.74 -33.72 -15.01
CA ILE A 5 -20.37 -34.16 -14.74
C ILE A 5 -19.50 -32.89 -14.70
N ILE A 6 -18.75 -32.74 -13.64
CA ILE A 6 -17.75 -31.67 -13.55
C ILE A 6 -16.43 -32.25 -14.05
N THR A 7 -15.84 -31.65 -15.06
CA THR A 7 -14.53 -32.03 -15.60
C THR A 7 -13.40 -31.25 -14.94
N ALA A 8 -12.16 -31.71 -15.08
CA ALA A 8 -11.00 -30.94 -14.64
C ALA A 8 -10.89 -29.58 -15.34
N GLN A 9 -11.38 -29.49 -16.59
CA GLN A 9 -11.42 -28.25 -17.36
C GLN A 9 -12.36 -27.23 -16.73
N ASP A 10 -13.56 -27.66 -16.31
CA ASP A 10 -14.53 -26.74 -15.64
C ASP A 10 -13.96 -26.19 -14.32
N ILE A 11 -13.20 -27.01 -13.59
CA ILE A 11 -12.54 -26.55 -12.35
C ILE A 11 -11.46 -25.52 -12.65
N ILE A 12 -10.64 -25.74 -13.70
CA ILE A 12 -9.59 -24.81 -14.10
C ILE A 12 -10.19 -23.47 -14.52
N GLU A 13 -11.27 -23.48 -15.30
CA GLU A 13 -11.98 -22.30 -15.76
C GLU A 13 -12.51 -21.46 -14.58
N VAL A 14 -13.18 -22.11 -13.61
CA VAL A 14 -13.65 -21.41 -12.40
C VAL A 14 -12.50 -20.82 -11.57
N VAL A 15 -11.37 -21.54 -11.46
CA VAL A 15 -10.20 -21.03 -10.73
C VAL A 15 -9.58 -19.83 -11.46
N ASP A 16 -9.54 -19.86 -12.79
CA ASP A 16 -8.99 -18.77 -13.61
C ASP A 16 -9.87 -17.51 -13.50
N ASP A 17 -11.18 -17.67 -13.59
CA ASP A 17 -12.17 -16.59 -13.40
C ASP A 17 -12.05 -15.94 -12.00
N GLU A 18 -11.98 -16.75 -10.94
CA GLU A 18 -11.80 -16.24 -9.56
C GLU A 18 -10.47 -15.51 -9.38
N MET A 19 -9.40 -16.02 -9.99
CA MET A 19 -8.08 -15.35 -9.96
C MET A 19 -8.12 -14.02 -10.72
N GLY A 20 -8.82 -13.94 -11.85
CA GLY A 20 -9.03 -12.73 -12.63
C GLY A 20 -9.79 -11.66 -11.82
N ASP A 21 -10.88 -12.06 -11.18
CA ASP A 21 -11.69 -11.21 -10.31
C ASP A 21 -10.87 -10.67 -9.12
N ASP A 22 -10.10 -11.51 -8.45
CA ASP A 22 -9.25 -11.09 -7.33
C ASP A 22 -8.17 -10.11 -7.78
N TYR A 23 -7.59 -10.33 -8.97
CA TYR A 23 -6.62 -9.43 -9.56
C TYR A 23 -7.22 -8.06 -9.90
N ALA A 24 -8.45 -8.06 -10.46
CA ALA A 24 -9.19 -6.84 -10.73
C ALA A 24 -9.49 -6.04 -9.44
N LYS A 25 -9.95 -6.72 -8.39
CA LYS A 25 -10.23 -6.12 -7.07
C LYS A 25 -8.96 -5.52 -6.44
N LEU A 26 -7.82 -6.20 -6.54
CA LEU A 26 -6.52 -5.68 -6.06
C LEU A 26 -6.13 -4.36 -6.74
N ALA A 27 -6.49 -4.20 -8.01
CA ALA A 27 -6.30 -2.96 -8.76
C ALA A 27 -7.35 -1.88 -8.45
N GLY A 28 -8.38 -2.20 -7.66
CA GLY A 28 -9.50 -1.30 -7.35
C GLY A 28 -10.57 -1.27 -8.43
N LEU A 29 -10.66 -2.31 -9.26
CA LEU A 29 -11.74 -2.47 -10.23
C LEU A 29 -12.96 -3.15 -9.58
N THR A 30 -14.14 -2.88 -10.10
CA THR A 30 -15.39 -3.52 -9.62
C THR A 30 -15.65 -4.88 -10.26
N ALA A 31 -15.01 -5.16 -11.39
CA ALA A 31 -15.07 -6.42 -12.12
C ALA A 31 -13.93 -6.49 -13.12
N GLU A 32 -13.66 -7.69 -13.64
CA GLU A 32 -12.71 -7.92 -14.72
C GLU A 32 -13.09 -7.12 -15.99
N GLU A 33 -12.08 -6.67 -16.74
CA GLU A 33 -12.25 -5.93 -17.99
C GLU A 33 -11.78 -6.78 -19.18
N ASP A 34 -12.56 -6.75 -20.29
CA ASP A 34 -12.20 -7.37 -21.56
C ASP A 34 -11.67 -6.32 -22.56
N LEU A 35 -10.79 -6.77 -23.45
CA LEU A 35 -10.24 -5.95 -24.55
C LEU A 35 -11.35 -5.40 -25.48
N HIS A 36 -12.47 -6.08 -25.62
CA HIS A 36 -13.56 -5.73 -26.51
C HIS A 36 -14.64 -4.82 -25.86
N GLU A 37 -14.47 -4.48 -24.58
CA GLU A 37 -15.39 -3.58 -23.90
C GLU A 37 -15.33 -2.15 -24.45
N THR A 38 -16.47 -1.49 -24.45
CA THR A 38 -16.54 -0.08 -24.80
C THR A 38 -15.93 0.79 -23.69
N THR A 39 -15.36 1.94 -24.05
CA THR A 39 -14.82 2.92 -23.09
C THR A 39 -15.84 3.27 -21.98
N ARG A 40 -17.14 3.31 -22.32
CA ARG A 40 -18.19 3.63 -21.36
C ARG A 40 -18.39 2.52 -20.31
N GLU A 41 -18.26 1.27 -20.72
CA GLU A 41 -18.35 0.12 -19.83
C GLU A 41 -17.13 0.07 -18.88
N SER A 42 -15.93 0.20 -19.42
CA SER A 42 -14.72 0.30 -18.59
C SER A 42 -14.78 1.46 -17.59
N MET A 43 -15.26 2.64 -18.02
CA MET A 43 -15.43 3.76 -17.09
C MET A 43 -16.41 3.45 -15.94
N LYS A 44 -17.52 2.75 -16.22
CA LYS A 44 -18.49 2.38 -15.18
C LYS A 44 -17.89 1.42 -14.13
N LYS A 45 -16.96 0.57 -14.52
CA LYS A 45 -16.26 -0.35 -13.63
C LYS A 45 -15.21 0.37 -12.76
N ARG A 46 -14.56 1.42 -13.28
CA ARG A 46 -13.47 2.16 -12.61
C ARG A 46 -13.96 3.35 -11.78
N LEU A 47 -14.93 4.13 -12.29
CA LEU A 47 -15.35 5.39 -11.69
C LEU A 47 -15.83 5.28 -10.24
N PRO A 48 -16.63 4.28 -9.82
CA PRO A 48 -17.12 4.21 -8.45
C PRO A 48 -15.98 4.20 -7.44
N TRP A 49 -14.94 3.41 -7.71
CA TRP A 49 -13.78 3.33 -6.85
C TRP A 49 -12.93 4.60 -6.86
N LEU A 50 -12.71 5.18 -8.04
CA LEU A 50 -11.96 6.44 -8.19
C LEU A 50 -12.65 7.61 -7.47
N ILE A 51 -13.98 7.64 -7.43
CA ILE A 51 -14.74 8.66 -6.67
C ILE A 51 -14.50 8.49 -5.17
N ILE A 52 -14.53 7.26 -4.65
CA ILE A 52 -14.21 6.99 -3.24
C ILE A 52 -12.78 7.45 -2.91
N LEU A 53 -11.82 7.11 -3.75
CA LEU A 53 -10.42 7.54 -3.58
C LEU A 53 -10.26 9.05 -3.68
N LEU A 54 -11.02 9.73 -4.52
CA LEU A 54 -11.03 11.19 -4.61
C LEU A 54 -11.45 11.82 -3.27
N PHE A 55 -12.54 11.35 -2.66
CA PHE A 55 -12.97 11.85 -1.36
C PHE A 55 -11.98 11.53 -0.24
N LEU A 56 -11.40 10.33 -0.24
CA LEU A 56 -10.32 9.98 0.70
C LEU A 56 -9.10 10.88 0.50
N GLY A 57 -8.70 11.14 -0.73
CA GLY A 57 -7.62 12.07 -1.05
C GLY A 57 -7.88 13.51 -0.57
N MET A 58 -9.14 13.97 -0.60
CA MET A 58 -9.52 15.27 -0.01
C MET A 58 -9.32 15.27 1.52
N VAL A 59 -9.63 14.19 2.21
CA VAL A 59 -9.36 14.03 3.65
C VAL A 59 -7.85 14.08 3.91
N VAL A 60 -7.05 13.33 3.14
CA VAL A 60 -5.57 13.37 3.21
C VAL A 60 -5.07 14.80 3.02
N SER A 61 -5.51 15.50 1.97
CA SER A 61 -5.09 16.88 1.69
C SER A 61 -5.44 17.84 2.82
N THR A 62 -6.57 17.63 3.50
CA THR A 62 -6.96 18.45 4.67
C THR A 62 -6.01 18.21 5.85
N VAL A 63 -5.61 16.97 6.08
CA VAL A 63 -4.63 16.62 7.13
C VAL A 63 -3.26 17.23 6.80
N VAL A 64 -2.79 17.12 5.54
CA VAL A 64 -1.53 17.76 5.08
C VAL A 64 -1.55 19.25 5.35
N GLY A 65 -2.65 19.94 5.01
CA GLY A 65 -2.83 21.37 5.24
C GLY A 65 -2.70 21.78 6.71
N ALA A 66 -3.08 20.91 7.65
CA ALA A 66 -2.90 21.17 9.08
C ALA A 66 -1.42 21.25 9.51
N PHE A 67 -0.51 20.61 8.76
CA PHE A 67 0.93 20.63 9.01
C PHE A 67 1.71 21.65 8.15
N GLU A 68 1.02 22.48 7.36
CA GLU A 68 1.64 23.44 6.42
C GLU A 68 2.68 24.36 7.11
N THR A 69 2.41 24.82 8.33
CA THR A 69 3.34 25.67 9.08
C THR A 69 4.62 24.97 9.49
N VAL A 70 4.56 23.67 9.80
CA VAL A 70 5.74 22.86 10.14
C VAL A 70 6.58 22.59 8.89
N VAL A 71 5.91 22.30 7.79
CA VAL A 71 6.49 22.05 6.48
C VAL A 71 7.21 23.28 5.91
N ALA A 72 6.66 24.48 6.13
CA ALA A 72 7.25 25.74 5.66
C ALA A 72 8.62 26.05 6.29
N VAL A 73 8.95 25.47 7.45
CA VAL A 73 10.23 25.66 8.13
C VAL A 73 11.38 24.91 7.43
N LEU A 74 11.10 23.80 6.78
CA LEU A 74 12.11 22.96 6.12
C LEU A 74 11.70 22.55 4.69
N PRO A 75 11.67 23.49 3.73
CA PRO A 75 11.20 23.20 2.36
C PRO A 75 11.97 22.07 1.67
N ILE A 76 13.25 21.85 2.05
CA ILE A 76 14.06 20.79 1.47
C ILE A 76 13.57 19.38 1.88
N ALA A 77 12.99 19.23 3.06
CA ALA A 77 12.43 17.95 3.51
C ALA A 77 11.21 17.53 2.64
N MET A 78 10.45 18.52 2.16
CA MET A 78 9.31 18.29 1.26
C MET A 78 9.69 17.67 -0.06
N CYS A 79 10.91 17.94 -0.56
CA CYS A 79 11.40 17.31 -1.79
C CYS A 79 11.46 15.77 -1.69
N PHE A 80 11.55 15.23 -0.49
CA PHE A 80 11.69 13.80 -0.24
C PHE A 80 10.40 13.15 0.28
N GLN A 81 9.34 13.92 0.49
CA GLN A 81 8.04 13.41 0.95
C GLN A 81 7.48 12.35 -0.01
N SER A 82 7.52 12.62 -1.32
CA SER A 82 7.05 11.68 -2.32
C SER A 82 7.81 10.35 -2.30
N LEU A 83 9.10 10.38 -1.99
CA LEU A 83 9.92 9.17 -1.85
C LEU A 83 9.47 8.33 -0.64
N ILE A 84 9.15 8.97 0.49
CA ILE A 84 8.67 8.28 1.69
C ILE A 84 7.29 7.65 1.41
N LEU A 85 6.38 8.41 0.79
CA LEU A 85 5.04 7.96 0.43
C LEU A 85 5.07 6.79 -0.54
N ASP A 86 5.89 6.87 -1.60
CA ASP A 86 6.05 5.83 -2.60
C ASP A 86 6.58 4.53 -1.99
N MET A 87 7.64 4.61 -1.19
CA MET A 87 8.20 3.43 -0.52
C MET A 87 7.21 2.80 0.48
N ALA A 88 6.50 3.62 1.24
CA ALA A 88 5.45 3.15 2.14
C ALA A 88 4.31 2.46 1.37
N GLY A 89 3.83 3.05 0.29
CA GLY A 89 2.80 2.48 -0.58
C GLY A 89 3.20 1.11 -1.14
N ASN A 90 4.43 1.01 -1.63
CA ASN A 90 4.96 -0.25 -2.17
C ASN A 90 5.04 -1.36 -1.12
N VAL A 91 5.53 -1.08 0.08
CA VAL A 91 5.59 -2.07 1.17
C VAL A 91 4.19 -2.47 1.63
N GLY A 92 3.26 -1.52 1.72
CA GLY A 92 1.87 -1.80 2.08
C GLY A 92 1.18 -2.74 1.10
N THR A 93 1.36 -2.52 -0.20
CA THR A 93 0.83 -3.40 -1.25
C THR A 93 1.48 -4.78 -1.25
N GLN A 94 2.77 -4.89 -0.93
CA GLN A 94 3.43 -6.18 -0.77
C GLN A 94 2.86 -6.96 0.42
N SER A 95 2.70 -6.33 1.58
CA SER A 95 2.09 -6.95 2.76
C SER A 95 0.62 -7.31 2.54
N LEU A 96 -0.11 -6.47 1.78
CA LEU A 96 -1.48 -6.75 1.33
C LEU A 96 -1.54 -8.04 0.51
N ALA A 97 -0.73 -8.15 -0.54
CA ALA A 97 -0.72 -9.31 -1.44
C ALA A 97 -0.41 -10.62 -0.69
N VAL A 98 0.59 -10.59 0.20
CA VAL A 98 0.94 -11.74 1.06
C VAL A 98 -0.23 -12.09 1.97
N THR A 99 -0.86 -11.10 2.59
CA THR A 99 -1.95 -11.32 3.55
C THR A 99 -3.19 -11.88 2.88
N ILE A 100 -3.59 -11.34 1.72
CA ILE A 100 -4.73 -11.86 0.96
C ILE A 100 -4.48 -13.33 0.62
N ARG A 101 -3.33 -13.65 0.04
CA ARG A 101 -2.98 -15.03 -0.31
C ARG A 101 -3.10 -15.99 0.88
N VAL A 102 -2.55 -15.61 2.04
CA VAL A 102 -2.60 -16.44 3.26
C VAL A 102 -4.04 -16.55 3.79
N LEU A 103 -4.85 -15.49 3.65
CA LEU A 103 -6.25 -15.52 4.05
C LEU A 103 -7.13 -16.37 3.14
N MET A 104 -6.78 -16.53 1.86
CA MET A 104 -7.52 -17.39 0.93
C MET A 104 -7.23 -18.87 1.17
N ASP A 105 -5.98 -19.22 1.43
CA ASP A 105 -5.56 -20.64 1.56
C ASP A 105 -6.00 -21.28 2.90
N GLU A 106 -6.20 -20.48 3.98
CA GLU A 106 -6.38 -21.01 5.33
C GLU A 106 -7.39 -20.25 6.20
N ASN A 107 -8.12 -20.98 7.01
CA ASN A 107 -8.84 -20.43 8.15
C ASN A 107 -7.89 -20.20 9.32
N LEU A 108 -7.21 -19.05 9.30
CA LEU A 108 -6.20 -18.69 10.29
C LEU A 108 -6.75 -18.62 11.71
N THR A 109 -6.10 -19.31 12.63
CA THR A 109 -6.32 -19.12 14.06
C THR A 109 -5.87 -17.74 14.51
N THR A 110 -6.39 -17.25 15.63
CA THR A 110 -5.99 -15.95 16.19
C THR A 110 -4.48 -15.86 16.41
N LYS A 111 -3.84 -16.95 16.85
CA LYS A 111 -2.39 -17.00 17.05
C LYS A 111 -1.61 -16.83 15.75
N GLN A 112 -2.06 -17.45 14.67
CA GLN A 112 -1.43 -17.32 13.34
C GLN A 112 -1.59 -15.91 12.76
N LYS A 113 -2.74 -15.24 13.00
CA LYS A 113 -2.95 -13.84 12.62
C LYS A 113 -1.94 -12.92 13.29
N PHE A 114 -1.75 -13.06 14.63
CA PHE A 114 -0.74 -12.26 15.35
C PHE A 114 0.68 -12.59 14.90
N LEU A 115 0.97 -13.84 14.56
CA LEU A 115 2.27 -14.23 14.02
C LEU A 115 2.54 -13.57 12.67
N LEU A 116 1.53 -13.52 11.77
CA LEU A 116 1.64 -12.87 10.46
C LEU A 116 1.86 -11.36 10.64
N ILE A 117 1.07 -10.69 11.48
CA ILE A 117 1.24 -9.26 11.81
C ILE A 117 2.67 -8.98 12.32
N GLY A 118 3.16 -9.79 13.26
CA GLY A 118 4.51 -9.64 13.81
C GLY A 118 5.61 -9.90 12.78
N LYS A 119 5.38 -10.81 11.83
CA LYS A 119 6.30 -11.10 10.73
C LYS A 119 6.37 -9.92 9.76
N GLU A 120 5.22 -9.42 9.29
CA GLU A 120 5.16 -8.29 8.36
C GLU A 120 5.71 -7.00 8.99
N CYS A 121 5.44 -6.74 10.27
CA CYS A 121 6.03 -5.63 11.02
C CYS A 121 7.57 -5.70 11.04
N LYS A 122 8.15 -6.88 11.28
CA LYS A 122 9.61 -7.07 11.23
C LYS A 122 10.16 -6.85 9.82
N ILE A 123 9.47 -7.34 8.79
CA ILE A 123 9.88 -7.14 7.39
C ILE A 123 9.87 -5.64 7.07
N GLY A 124 8.78 -4.91 7.43
CA GLY A 124 8.70 -3.46 7.26
C GLY A 124 9.84 -2.72 7.97
N PHE A 125 10.16 -3.11 9.21
CA PHE A 125 11.26 -2.53 9.98
C PHE A 125 12.63 -2.77 9.31
N PHE A 126 12.95 -4.00 8.93
CA PHE A 126 14.26 -4.30 8.34
C PHE A 126 14.42 -3.68 6.96
N ASN A 127 13.38 -3.70 6.13
CA ASN A 127 13.38 -3.02 4.83
C ASN A 127 13.52 -1.50 5.02
N GLY A 128 12.77 -0.91 5.96
CA GLY A 128 12.86 0.50 6.30
C GLY A 128 14.25 0.89 6.82
N ALA A 129 14.85 0.08 7.69
CA ALA A 129 16.18 0.32 8.21
C ALA A 129 17.24 0.25 7.11
N PHE A 130 17.17 -0.74 6.23
CA PHE A 130 18.10 -0.87 5.11
C PHE A 130 17.98 0.31 4.13
N LEU A 131 16.77 0.64 3.71
CA LEU A 131 16.51 1.76 2.82
C LEU A 131 16.79 3.11 3.50
N GLY A 132 16.54 3.23 4.80
CA GLY A 132 16.87 4.40 5.60
C GLY A 132 18.39 4.68 5.65
N ILE A 133 19.21 3.63 5.77
CA ILE A 133 20.67 3.76 5.69
C ILE A 133 21.11 4.17 4.28
N LEU A 134 20.52 3.58 3.24
CA LEU A 134 20.79 4.00 1.86
C LEU A 134 20.39 5.46 1.63
N ALA A 135 19.22 5.86 2.11
CA ALA A 135 18.74 7.25 2.05
C ALA A 135 19.70 8.19 2.79
N LEU A 136 20.15 7.84 3.99
CA LEU A 136 21.14 8.64 4.74
C LEU A 136 22.39 8.93 3.90
N ILE A 137 22.92 7.91 3.22
CA ILE A 137 24.14 8.05 2.43
C ILE A 137 23.86 8.81 1.13
N PHE A 138 22.93 8.33 0.32
CA PHE A 138 22.69 8.89 -1.02
C PHE A 138 22.06 10.28 -0.99
N LEU A 139 21.05 10.52 -0.14
CA LEU A 139 20.44 11.83 -0.01
C LEU A 139 21.38 12.81 0.69
N GLY A 140 22.15 12.37 1.69
CA GLY A 140 23.16 13.20 2.33
C GLY A 140 24.19 13.72 1.33
N LEU A 141 24.73 12.84 0.50
CA LEU A 141 25.64 13.20 -0.59
C LEU A 141 24.96 14.09 -1.63
N TYR A 142 23.73 13.75 -2.05
CA TYR A 142 22.96 14.56 -3.00
C TYR A 142 22.74 16.00 -2.50
N ILE A 143 22.28 16.16 -1.27
CA ILE A 143 22.03 17.47 -0.68
C ILE A 143 23.34 18.26 -0.57
N PHE A 144 24.43 17.63 -0.14
CA PHE A 144 25.74 18.25 -0.02
C PHE A 144 26.30 18.68 -1.37
N LEU A 145 26.32 17.80 -2.37
CA LEU A 145 26.99 18.05 -3.66
C LEU A 145 26.17 18.95 -4.59
N PHE A 146 24.84 18.77 -4.64
CA PHE A 146 23.99 19.42 -5.64
C PHE A 146 23.19 20.59 -5.07
N LYS A 147 22.88 20.59 -3.78
CA LYS A 147 22.15 21.68 -3.13
C LYS A 147 23.07 22.64 -2.36
N HIS A 148 24.36 22.31 -2.27
CA HIS A 148 25.41 23.13 -1.64
C HIS A 148 25.15 23.50 -0.17
N TYR A 149 24.45 22.65 0.58
CA TYR A 149 24.30 22.80 2.02
C TYR A 149 25.53 22.25 2.76
N SER A 150 25.71 22.64 4.03
CA SER A 150 26.78 22.10 4.85
C SER A 150 26.65 20.59 5.06
N ILE A 151 27.76 19.88 5.22
CA ILE A 151 27.78 18.43 5.47
C ILE A 151 26.88 18.07 6.65
N ALA A 152 27.01 18.75 7.78
CA ALA A 152 26.22 18.49 8.97
C ALA A 152 24.71 18.61 8.72
N PHE A 153 24.27 19.66 8.04
CA PHE A 153 22.86 19.87 7.69
C PHE A 153 22.35 18.82 6.70
N SER A 154 23.15 18.49 5.69
CA SER A 154 22.77 17.49 4.66
C SER A 154 22.53 16.10 5.27
N PHE A 155 23.43 15.65 6.15
CA PHE A 155 23.28 14.36 6.82
C PHE A 155 22.23 14.38 7.93
N PHE A 156 21.97 15.54 8.56
CA PHE A 156 20.85 15.68 9.49
C PHE A 156 19.50 15.49 8.77
N ILE A 157 19.27 16.20 7.65
CA ILE A 157 18.02 16.07 6.87
C ILE A 157 17.85 14.65 6.33
N SER A 158 18.91 14.07 5.74
CA SER A 158 18.83 12.70 5.24
C SER A 158 18.61 11.66 6.34
N GLY A 159 19.12 11.91 7.56
CA GLY A 159 18.82 11.10 8.74
C GLY A 159 17.36 11.17 9.16
N CYS A 160 16.76 12.36 9.12
CA CYS A 160 15.33 12.53 9.37
C CYS A 160 14.49 11.77 8.33
N VAL A 161 14.83 11.90 7.03
CA VAL A 161 14.17 11.15 5.95
C VAL A 161 14.31 9.64 6.15
N GLY A 162 15.51 9.16 6.51
CA GLY A 162 15.75 7.75 6.81
C GLY A 162 14.93 7.23 7.99
N ALA A 163 14.81 8.01 9.06
CA ALA A 163 13.98 7.66 10.21
C ALA A 163 12.48 7.63 9.84
N SER A 164 12.02 8.60 9.05
CA SER A 164 10.65 8.64 8.53
C SER A 164 10.34 7.44 7.64
N LEU A 165 11.29 7.02 6.78
CA LEU A 165 11.15 5.79 5.99
C LEU A 165 10.92 4.55 6.86
N ILE A 166 11.69 4.39 7.95
CA ILE A 166 11.50 3.26 8.87
C ILE A 166 10.09 3.27 9.45
N GLY A 167 9.67 4.42 9.99
CA GLY A 167 8.33 4.57 10.57
C GLY A 167 7.22 4.30 9.56
N ALA A 168 7.28 4.96 8.40
CA ALA A 168 6.29 4.81 7.35
C ALA A 168 6.16 3.38 6.82
N MET A 169 7.29 2.67 6.62
CA MET A 169 7.27 1.29 6.13
C MET A 169 6.75 0.30 7.17
N VAL A 170 7.04 0.51 8.47
CA VAL A 170 6.47 -0.31 9.55
C VAL A 170 4.95 -0.15 9.60
N VAL A 171 4.47 1.09 9.60
CA VAL A 171 3.03 1.35 9.67
C VAL A 171 2.33 0.84 8.42
N SER A 172 2.93 1.06 7.25
CA SER A 172 2.40 0.58 5.98
C SER A 172 2.27 -0.94 5.92
N SER A 173 3.29 -1.68 6.39
CA SER A 173 3.21 -3.15 6.51
C SER A 173 2.07 -3.58 7.44
N LEU A 174 1.89 -2.89 8.56
CA LEU A 174 0.80 -3.17 9.50
C LEU A 174 -0.57 -2.90 8.87
N VAL A 175 -0.74 -1.79 8.17
CA VAL A 175 -1.98 -1.44 7.47
C VAL A 175 -2.29 -2.48 6.39
N GLY A 176 -1.31 -2.81 5.53
CA GLY A 176 -1.45 -3.83 4.48
C GLY A 176 -1.79 -5.23 5.02
N THR A 177 -1.47 -5.51 6.28
CA THR A 177 -1.78 -6.79 6.91
C THR A 177 -3.11 -6.75 7.69
N ILE A 178 -3.37 -5.70 8.45
CA ILE A 178 -4.53 -5.63 9.34
C ILE A 178 -5.83 -5.35 8.57
N VAL A 179 -5.79 -4.47 7.56
CA VAL A 179 -7.00 -4.08 6.80
C VAL A 179 -7.67 -5.27 6.13
N PRO A 180 -6.99 -6.13 5.35
CA PRO A 180 -7.64 -7.29 4.74
C PRO A 180 -8.13 -8.32 5.79
N MET A 181 -7.44 -8.45 6.92
CA MET A 181 -7.91 -9.29 8.03
C MET A 181 -9.22 -8.77 8.65
N LEU A 182 -9.35 -7.44 8.77
CA LEU A 182 -10.59 -6.82 9.24
C LEU A 182 -11.72 -7.02 8.24
N PHE A 183 -11.47 -6.87 6.93
CA PHE A 183 -12.46 -7.10 5.89
C PHE A 183 -12.98 -8.55 5.93
N LYS A 184 -12.08 -9.53 6.00
CA LYS A 184 -12.48 -10.93 6.18
C LYS A 184 -13.33 -11.15 7.46
N LYS A 185 -12.99 -10.47 8.54
CA LYS A 185 -13.74 -10.59 9.82
C LYS A 185 -15.17 -10.05 9.73
N ILE A 186 -15.41 -9.00 8.97
CA ILE A 186 -16.75 -8.41 8.75
C ILE A 186 -17.51 -9.02 7.58
N GLY A 187 -16.97 -10.08 6.96
CA GLY A 187 -17.60 -10.77 5.84
C GLY A 187 -17.44 -10.07 4.48
N VAL A 188 -16.52 -9.10 4.39
CA VAL A 188 -16.14 -8.45 3.12
C VAL A 188 -14.93 -9.19 2.54
N ASP A 189 -14.92 -9.36 1.22
CA ASP A 189 -13.79 -9.96 0.52
C ASP A 189 -12.49 -9.19 0.81
N PRO A 190 -11.43 -9.86 1.30
CA PRO A 190 -10.15 -9.22 1.57
C PRO A 190 -9.50 -8.55 0.36
N ALA A 191 -9.78 -9.03 -0.86
CA ALA A 191 -9.24 -8.46 -2.10
C ALA A 191 -9.76 -7.03 -2.35
N VAL A 192 -10.92 -6.66 -1.81
CA VAL A 192 -11.45 -5.29 -1.84
C VAL A 192 -10.57 -4.30 -1.06
N ALA A 193 -9.72 -4.77 -0.13
CA ALA A 193 -8.68 -3.96 0.50
C ALA A 193 -7.55 -3.64 -0.50
N SER A 194 -7.91 -3.03 -1.63
CA SER A 194 -7.06 -2.83 -2.80
C SER A 194 -5.79 -2.03 -2.53
N GLY A 195 -4.79 -2.18 -3.41
CA GLY A 195 -3.56 -1.40 -3.38
C GLY A 195 -3.82 0.11 -3.26
N PRO A 196 -4.69 0.72 -4.09
CA PRO A 196 -5.02 2.14 -3.99
C PRO A 196 -5.61 2.58 -2.64
N LEU A 197 -6.43 1.75 -1.99
CA LEU A 197 -6.95 2.03 -0.66
C LEU A 197 -5.83 2.04 0.39
N ILE A 198 -4.96 1.03 0.35
CA ILE A 198 -3.82 0.93 1.25
C ILE A 198 -2.88 2.12 1.06
N THR A 199 -2.59 2.51 -0.18
CA THR A 199 -1.76 3.69 -0.49
C THR A 199 -2.37 4.95 0.11
N THR A 200 -3.67 5.17 -0.05
CA THR A 200 -4.36 6.36 0.50
C THR A 200 -4.32 6.39 2.05
N ILE A 201 -4.45 5.24 2.71
CA ILE A 201 -4.31 5.15 4.17
C ILE A 201 -2.85 5.44 4.58
N ASN A 202 -1.89 4.94 3.82
CA ASN A 202 -0.46 5.18 4.08
C ASN A 202 -0.09 6.65 3.90
N ASP A 203 -0.72 7.36 2.95
CA ASP A 203 -0.53 8.79 2.76
C ASP A 203 -0.91 9.59 4.03
N LEU A 204 -1.99 9.20 4.71
CA LEU A 204 -2.36 9.80 6.00
C LEU A 204 -1.31 9.59 7.09
N VAL A 205 -0.67 8.44 7.11
CA VAL A 205 0.31 8.07 8.13
C VAL A 205 1.68 8.69 7.89
N ALA A 206 2.10 8.77 6.64
CA ALA A 206 3.43 9.29 6.29
C ALA A 206 3.53 10.83 6.39
N ILE A 207 2.41 11.53 6.64
CA ILE A 207 2.36 12.98 6.84
C ILE A 207 2.67 13.36 8.29
N VAL A 208 2.36 12.48 9.23
CA VAL A 208 2.57 12.66 10.68
C VAL A 208 3.99 12.24 11.08
#